data_519bf409018ac0ce84c50dafb1c48c64
#
_entry.id   519bf409018ac0ce84c50dafb1c48c64
#
_cell.length_a   1.000
_cell.length_b   1.000
_cell.length_c   1.000
_cell.angle_alpha   90.00
_cell.angle_beta   90.00
_cell.angle_gamma   90.00
#
_symmetry.space_group_name_H-M   'P 1'
#
loop_
_entity.id
_entity.type
_entity.pdbx_description
1 polymer ?
#
loop_
_entity_poly.entity_id
_entity_poly.type
_entity_poly.pdbx_seq_one_letter_code
_entity_poly.pdbx_strand_id
1 'polypeptide(L)'
;MQGKLVHFEIPTKDSSRAKRFYGTLLGWSFKDSGMPGIDYWLTEGTEPAGAIMKVEDGQTGHPIIYFGVEDIEAATRQVRELGGTADEKGPVPGQGWFAGCKDTEGNAFSLFQGDDSVPAPGQ
;
A
#
# COMPACT_ATOMS: atom_id res chain seq x y z
N MET A 1 -0.37 16.55 -3.10
CA MET A 1 -0.15 15.11 -2.82
C MET A 1 1.14 14.86 -2.04
N GLN A 2 2.12 15.75 -2.15
CA GLN A 2 3.42 15.54 -1.50
C GLN A 2 3.28 15.39 0.02
N GLY A 3 3.71 14.23 0.53
CA GLY A 3 3.70 13.93 1.95
C GLY A 3 2.36 13.55 2.56
N LYS A 4 1.29 13.51 1.78
CA LYS A 4 -0.03 13.13 2.32
C LYS A 4 -0.14 11.63 2.49
N LEU A 5 -0.88 11.23 3.52
CA LEU A 5 -1.30 9.83 3.68
C LEU A 5 -2.30 9.53 2.57
N VAL A 6 -1.98 8.60 1.68
CA VAL A 6 -2.82 8.33 0.51
C VAL A 6 -3.41 6.92 0.48
N HIS A 7 -2.87 6.00 1.31
CA HIS A 7 -3.31 4.60 1.29
C HIS A 7 -2.76 3.90 2.53
N PHE A 8 -3.39 2.80 2.91
CA PHE A 8 -2.85 1.91 3.94
C PHE A 8 -3.14 0.47 3.54
N GLU A 9 -2.31 -0.46 4.04
CA GLU A 9 -2.53 -1.89 3.84
C GLU A 9 -2.49 -2.58 5.19
N ILE A 10 -3.51 -3.40 5.46
CA ILE A 10 -3.57 -4.22 6.65
C ILE A 10 -3.27 -5.65 6.24
N PRO A 11 -2.14 -6.21 6.65
CA PRO A 11 -1.79 -7.58 6.28
C PRO A 11 -2.60 -8.59 7.10
N THR A 12 -3.00 -9.68 6.47
CA THR A 12 -3.75 -10.73 7.12
C THR A 12 -3.38 -12.08 6.53
N LYS A 13 -3.51 -13.13 7.32
CA LYS A 13 -3.38 -14.51 6.81
C LYS A 13 -4.70 -15.06 6.32
N ASP A 14 -5.82 -14.39 6.64
CA ASP A 14 -7.17 -14.84 6.28
C ASP A 14 -8.02 -13.60 6.01
N SER A 15 -8.21 -13.29 4.73
CA SER A 15 -8.91 -12.05 4.35
C SER A 15 -10.38 -12.07 4.74
N SER A 16 -11.04 -13.24 4.70
CA SER A 16 -12.43 -13.34 5.12
C SER A 16 -12.60 -13.00 6.61
N ARG A 17 -11.69 -13.50 7.44
CA ARG A 17 -11.70 -13.21 8.87
C ARG A 17 -11.43 -11.73 9.13
N ALA A 18 -10.45 -11.15 8.45
CA ALA A 18 -10.13 -9.75 8.60
C ALA A 18 -11.28 -8.84 8.16
N LYS A 19 -11.91 -9.16 7.01
CA LYS A 19 -13.05 -8.39 6.53
C LYS A 19 -14.21 -8.41 7.53
N ARG A 20 -14.48 -9.57 8.11
CA ARG A 20 -15.54 -9.68 9.13
C ARG A 20 -15.20 -8.85 10.36
N PHE A 21 -13.96 -8.91 10.80
CA PHE A 21 -13.53 -8.16 11.99
C PHE A 21 -13.70 -6.65 11.78
N TYR A 22 -13.09 -6.11 10.74
CA TYR A 22 -13.14 -4.67 10.51
C TYR A 22 -14.50 -4.18 10.04
N GLY A 23 -15.18 -4.98 9.23
CA GLY A 23 -16.51 -4.63 8.75
C GLY A 23 -17.50 -4.56 9.89
N THR A 24 -17.47 -5.51 10.81
CA THR A 24 -18.37 -5.51 11.97
C THR A 24 -18.02 -4.40 12.97
N LEU A 25 -16.73 -4.26 13.25
CA LEU A 25 -16.29 -3.29 14.26
C LEU A 25 -16.45 -1.86 13.78
N LEU A 26 -16.08 -1.57 12.53
CA LEU A 26 -15.94 -0.21 12.03
C LEU A 26 -16.97 0.17 10.95
N GLY A 27 -17.78 -0.78 10.52
CA GLY A 27 -18.76 -0.52 9.48
C GLY A 27 -18.17 -0.42 8.07
N TRP A 28 -16.94 -0.85 7.89
CA TRP A 28 -16.32 -0.83 6.56
C TRP A 28 -16.94 -1.89 5.67
N SER A 29 -17.03 -1.59 4.37
CA SER A 29 -17.30 -2.59 3.35
C SER A 29 -16.07 -2.74 2.47
N PHE A 30 -16.06 -3.78 1.64
CA PHE A 30 -14.85 -4.14 0.89
C PHE A 30 -15.21 -4.48 -0.55
N LYS A 31 -14.28 -4.17 -1.44
CA LYS A 31 -14.41 -4.45 -2.86
C LYS A 31 -13.16 -5.20 -3.31
N ASP A 32 -13.34 -6.29 -4.07
CA ASP A 32 -12.21 -7.00 -4.66
C ASP A 32 -11.46 -6.04 -5.58
N SER A 33 -10.15 -5.99 -5.43
CA SER A 33 -9.32 -5.11 -6.26
C SER A 33 -9.33 -5.51 -7.73
N GLY A 34 -9.61 -6.79 -8.02
CA GLY A 34 -9.53 -7.32 -9.39
C GLY A 34 -8.12 -7.59 -9.87
N MET A 35 -7.11 -7.43 -9.01
CA MET A 35 -5.73 -7.70 -9.40
C MET A 35 -5.49 -9.22 -9.47
N PRO A 36 -5.00 -9.74 -10.61
CA PRO A 36 -4.80 -11.18 -10.75
C PRO A 36 -3.76 -11.71 -9.77
N GLY A 37 -4.07 -12.87 -9.17
CA GLY A 37 -3.14 -13.56 -8.30
C GLY A 37 -2.89 -12.91 -6.95
N ILE A 38 -3.62 -11.87 -6.61
CA ILE A 38 -3.47 -11.15 -5.34
C ILE A 38 -4.81 -11.12 -4.61
N ASP A 39 -4.79 -11.59 -3.36
CA ASP A 39 -5.95 -11.52 -2.46
C ASP A 39 -5.89 -10.16 -1.76
N TYR A 40 -6.56 -9.16 -2.35
CA TYR A 40 -6.42 -7.76 -1.98
C TYR A 40 -7.78 -7.08 -2.06
N TRP A 41 -8.29 -6.64 -0.92
CA TRP A 41 -9.64 -6.09 -0.80
C TRP A 41 -9.58 -4.63 -0.43
N LEU A 42 -10.11 -3.79 -1.32
CA LEU A 42 -10.13 -2.33 -1.09
C LEU A 42 -11.21 -1.97 -0.09
N THR A 43 -10.90 -1.04 0.81
CA THR A 43 -11.90 -0.55 1.76
C THR A 43 -12.82 0.45 1.09
N GLU A 44 -14.07 0.46 1.54
CA GLU A 44 -15.05 1.46 1.16
C GLU A 44 -15.53 2.15 2.44
N GLY A 45 -15.69 3.47 2.37
CA GLY A 45 -16.11 4.25 3.53
C GLY A 45 -15.00 4.74 4.41
N THR A 46 -13.75 4.65 3.98
CA THR A 46 -12.60 5.17 4.72
C THR A 46 -11.95 6.32 3.96
N GLU A 47 -11.25 7.18 4.69
CA GLU A 47 -10.50 8.30 4.14
C GLU A 47 -9.15 8.40 4.88
N PRO A 48 -8.03 8.12 4.21
CA PRO A 48 -7.93 7.65 2.84
C PRO A 48 -8.45 6.21 2.67
N ALA A 49 -8.66 5.80 1.44
CA ALA A 49 -8.96 4.41 1.14
C ALA A 49 -7.73 3.55 1.42
N GLY A 50 -7.97 2.31 1.81
CA GLY A 50 -6.90 1.35 2.06
C GLY A 50 -7.29 -0.02 1.58
N ALA A 51 -6.60 -1.04 2.09
CA ALA A 51 -6.86 -2.41 1.68
C ALA A 51 -6.52 -3.40 2.78
N ILE A 52 -7.15 -4.56 2.70
CA ILE A 52 -6.74 -5.76 3.42
C ILE A 52 -6.04 -6.65 2.41
N MET A 53 -4.82 -7.07 2.74
CA MET A 53 -3.99 -7.86 1.84
C MET A 53 -3.57 -9.16 2.51
N LYS A 54 -3.82 -10.28 1.82
CA LYS A 54 -3.35 -11.56 2.32
C LYS A 54 -1.84 -11.65 2.17
N VAL A 55 -1.18 -12.10 3.23
CA VAL A 55 0.28 -12.24 3.28
C VAL A 55 0.64 -13.59 3.86
N GLU A 56 1.91 -13.96 3.70
CA GLU A 56 2.45 -15.18 4.25
C GLU A 56 2.72 -15.06 5.76
N ASP A 57 2.99 -16.18 6.39
CA ASP A 57 3.34 -16.21 7.82
C ASP A 57 4.53 -15.29 8.11
N GLY A 58 4.45 -14.60 9.24
CA GLY A 58 5.51 -13.69 9.67
C GLY A 58 5.42 -12.28 9.09
N GLN A 59 4.47 -12.03 8.21
CA GLN A 59 4.31 -10.72 7.58
C GLN A 59 3.13 -9.92 8.14
N THR A 60 2.51 -10.41 9.20
CA THR A 60 1.46 -9.68 9.91
C THR A 60 2.04 -8.93 11.08
N GLY A 61 1.24 -8.06 11.70
CA GLY A 61 1.58 -7.40 12.95
C GLY A 61 1.68 -5.88 12.84
N HIS A 62 1.80 -5.34 11.63
CA HIS A 62 1.84 -3.88 11.46
C HIS A 62 1.34 -3.51 10.06
N PRO A 63 0.41 -2.55 10.00
CA PRO A 63 -0.04 -2.02 8.71
C PRO A 63 1.09 -1.29 8.00
N ILE A 64 0.98 -1.19 6.67
CA ILE A 64 1.87 -0.37 5.87
C ILE A 64 1.14 0.90 5.49
N ILE A 65 1.73 2.03 5.78
CA ILE A 65 1.19 3.35 5.47
C ILE A 65 1.88 3.86 4.21
N TYR A 66 1.10 4.42 3.28
CA TYR A 66 1.61 4.97 2.03
C TYR A 66 1.51 6.49 2.05
N PHE A 67 2.62 7.15 1.74
CA PHE A 67 2.66 8.61 1.56
C PHE A 67 2.78 8.94 0.08
N GLY A 68 2.04 9.94 -0.36
CA GLY A 68 2.11 10.42 -1.74
C GLY A 68 3.33 11.28 -1.97
N VAL A 69 3.97 11.11 -3.13
CA VAL A 69 5.11 11.94 -3.55
C VAL A 69 4.93 12.31 -5.02
N GLU A 70 5.57 13.41 -5.42
CA GLU A 70 5.51 13.90 -6.80
C GLU A 70 6.44 13.11 -7.73
N ASP A 71 7.61 12.72 -7.21
CA ASP A 71 8.65 12.03 -7.99
C ASP A 71 9.23 10.93 -7.12
N ILE A 72 8.81 9.69 -7.40
CA ILE A 72 9.18 8.56 -6.53
C ILE A 72 10.67 8.23 -6.62
N GLU A 73 11.31 8.44 -7.77
CA GLU A 73 12.73 8.16 -7.89
C GLU A 73 13.54 9.15 -7.07
N ALA A 74 13.18 10.43 -7.12
CA ALA A 74 13.83 11.44 -6.29
C ALA A 74 13.57 11.17 -4.80
N ALA A 75 12.34 10.77 -4.46
CA ALA A 75 11.97 10.52 -3.07
C ALA A 75 12.71 9.30 -2.50
N THR A 76 12.82 8.21 -3.24
CA THR A 76 13.54 7.02 -2.75
C THR A 76 15.03 7.32 -2.59
N ARG A 77 15.60 8.10 -3.50
CA ARG A 77 16.99 8.54 -3.35
C ARG A 77 17.15 9.36 -2.08
N GLN A 78 16.22 10.26 -1.78
CA GLN A 78 16.26 11.07 -0.58
C GLN A 78 16.10 10.23 0.69
N VAL A 79 15.26 9.19 0.66
CA VAL A 79 15.16 8.25 1.79
C VAL A 79 16.54 7.70 2.15
N ARG A 80 17.27 7.24 1.14
CA ARG A 80 18.62 6.68 1.36
C ARG A 80 19.59 7.73 1.87
N GLU A 81 19.53 8.95 1.34
CA GLU A 81 20.38 10.05 1.79
C GLU A 81 20.11 10.42 3.24
N LEU A 82 18.86 10.28 3.68
CA LEU A 82 18.47 10.62 5.05
C LEU A 82 18.68 9.48 6.04
N GLY A 83 19.24 8.35 5.61
CA GLY A 83 19.59 7.25 6.49
C GLY A 83 18.58 6.12 6.54
N GLY A 84 17.52 6.18 5.75
CA GLY A 84 16.57 5.09 5.61
C GLY A 84 16.97 4.13 4.51
N THR A 85 16.08 3.17 4.21
CA THR A 85 16.26 2.25 3.08
C THR A 85 15.06 2.34 2.16
N ALA A 86 15.28 2.08 0.88
CA ALA A 86 14.19 2.09 -0.11
C ALA A 86 14.47 1.03 -1.17
N ASP A 87 13.40 0.30 -1.52
CA ASP A 87 13.43 -0.64 -2.63
C ASP A 87 13.29 0.11 -3.94
N GLU A 88 13.58 -0.56 -5.05
CA GLU A 88 13.28 -0.03 -6.37
C GLU A 88 11.77 0.10 -6.54
N LYS A 89 11.34 1.12 -7.31
CA LYS A 89 9.91 1.32 -7.53
C LYS A 89 9.33 0.16 -8.32
N GLY A 90 8.08 -0.19 -7.97
CA GLY A 90 7.31 -1.18 -8.70
C GLY A 90 6.03 -0.56 -9.25
N PRO A 91 5.46 -1.14 -10.30
CA PRO A 91 4.23 -0.60 -10.87
C PRO A 91 2.99 -1.00 -10.09
N VAL A 92 2.03 -0.05 -10.00
CA VAL A 92 0.65 -0.34 -9.62
C VAL A 92 -0.16 -0.13 -10.90
N PRO A 93 -0.51 -1.20 -11.61
CA PRO A 93 -1.09 -1.09 -12.95
C PRO A 93 -2.28 -0.14 -13.02
N GLY A 94 -2.23 0.79 -13.98
CA GLY A 94 -3.27 1.79 -14.18
C GLY A 94 -3.33 2.90 -13.15
N GLN A 95 -2.47 2.88 -12.14
CA GLN A 95 -2.56 3.82 -11.03
C GLN A 95 -1.26 4.57 -10.75
N GLY A 96 -0.11 3.92 -10.78
CA GLY A 96 1.14 4.61 -10.49
C GLY A 96 2.29 3.70 -10.12
N TRP A 97 3.14 4.22 -9.26
CA TRP A 97 4.36 3.54 -8.81
C TRP A 97 4.42 3.54 -7.30
N PHE A 98 4.94 2.46 -6.72
CA PHE A 98 5.16 2.39 -5.29
C PHE A 98 6.59 1.96 -4.99
N ALA A 99 7.04 2.24 -3.77
CA ALA A 99 8.33 1.76 -3.29
C ALA A 99 8.22 1.50 -1.79
N GLY A 100 8.59 0.30 -1.38
CA GLY A 100 8.69 -0.04 0.04
C GLY A 100 9.94 0.57 0.63
N CYS A 101 9.81 1.14 1.83
CA CYS A 101 10.89 1.85 2.49
C CYS A 101 10.93 1.51 3.97
N LYS A 102 12.03 1.89 4.61
CA LYS A 102 12.14 1.92 6.07
C LYS A 102 12.75 3.25 6.50
N ASP A 103 12.26 3.78 7.61
CA ASP A 103 12.83 5.00 8.17
C ASP A 103 14.09 4.71 8.98
N THR A 104 14.63 5.71 9.66
CA THR A 104 15.87 5.57 10.42
C THR A 104 15.74 4.69 11.65
N GLU A 105 14.52 4.36 12.08
CA GLU A 105 14.25 3.46 13.20
C GLU A 105 13.84 2.07 12.75
N GLY A 106 13.83 1.81 11.44
CA GLY A 106 13.40 0.53 10.90
C GLY A 106 11.90 0.39 10.71
N ASN A 107 11.12 1.46 10.88
CA ASN A 107 9.69 1.40 10.63
C ASN A 107 9.42 1.31 9.14
N ALA A 108 8.61 0.32 8.74
CA ALA A 108 8.25 0.14 7.34
C ALA A 108 7.16 1.16 6.93
N PHE A 109 7.32 1.70 5.75
CA PHE A 109 6.31 2.53 5.10
C PHE A 109 6.49 2.41 3.60
N SER A 110 5.58 2.98 2.82
CA SER A 110 5.70 2.98 1.36
C SER A 110 5.48 4.38 0.82
N LEU A 111 6.03 4.62 -0.36
CA LEU A 111 5.81 5.83 -1.13
C LEU A 111 4.97 5.48 -2.35
N PHE A 112 4.14 6.42 -2.79
CA PHE A 112 3.30 6.25 -3.96
C PHE A 112 3.31 7.50 -4.81
N GLN A 113 3.54 7.32 -6.11
CA GLN A 113 3.42 8.38 -7.11
C GLN A 113 2.29 8.01 -8.05
N GLY A 114 1.29 8.89 -8.19
CA GLY A 114 0.21 8.67 -9.13
C GLY A 114 0.68 8.82 -10.56
N ASP A 115 0.32 7.88 -11.41
CA ASP A 115 0.67 7.87 -12.83
C ASP A 115 -0.25 6.90 -13.55
N ASP A 116 -1.29 7.42 -14.19
CA ASP A 116 -2.28 6.60 -14.86
C ASP A 116 -1.79 6.02 -16.19
N SER A 117 -0.58 6.40 -16.64
CA SER A 117 0.03 5.84 -17.84
C SER A 117 0.66 4.47 -17.60
N VAL A 118 0.78 4.02 -16.35
CA VAL A 118 1.29 2.67 -16.06
C VAL A 118 0.29 1.66 -16.60
N PRO A 119 0.74 0.71 -17.48
CA PRO A 119 -0.20 -0.21 -18.12
C PRO A 119 -1.00 -1.04 -17.12
N ALA A 120 -2.28 -1.24 -17.43
CA ALA A 120 -3.13 -2.13 -16.65
C ALA A 120 -2.72 -3.60 -16.90
N PRO A 121 -3.09 -4.52 -15.98
CA PRO A 121 -2.79 -5.94 -16.18
C PRO A 121 -3.33 -6.45 -17.51
N GLY A 122 -2.53 -7.26 -18.21
CA GLY A 122 -2.93 -7.85 -19.50
C GLY A 122 -2.62 -7.03 -20.73
N GLN A 123 -1.96 -5.90 -20.57
CA GLN A 123 -1.56 -5.05 -21.70
C GLN A 123 -0.07 -5.05 -21.90
#